data_46f69ca4b43df95cd17000132b8b35e7
#
_entry.id   46f69ca4b43df95cd17000132b8b35e7
#
_cell.length_a   1.000
_cell.length_b   1.000
_cell.length_c   1.000
_cell.angle_alpha   90.00
_cell.angle_beta   90.00
_cell.angle_gamma   90.00
#
_symmetry.space_group_name_H-M   'P 1'
#
loop_
_entity.id
_entity.type
_entity.pdbx_description
1 polymer ?
#
loop_
_entity_poly.entity_id
_entity_poly.type
_entity_poly.pdbx_seq_one_letter_code
_entity_poly.pdbx_strand_id
1 'polypeptide(L)'
;MKTSHRLLAGPVLAAALLALLPGCATNVNTVERAQSQAAPHYVSDKRVVTDNTLARTIRVNSINQATVSGELLKIQAEVENLKNDLRTVRYKFEWIDRDGMAVNSPTDGWKILNLSGRETLRISSVAVSPAAVDFVLKFSELK
;
A
#
# COMPACT_ATOMS: atom_id res chain seq x y z
N MET A 1 -57.02 44.76 -53.29
CA MET A 1 -56.22 43.49 -53.16
C MET A 1 -55.33 43.66 -51.99
N LYS A 2 -55.65 42.97 -50.86
CA LYS A 2 -54.87 43.00 -49.61
C LYS A 2 -54.14 41.67 -49.45
N THR A 3 -52.86 41.70 -49.54
CA THR A 3 -52.00 40.53 -49.29
C THR A 3 -51.53 40.53 -47.81
N SER A 4 -51.98 39.56 -47.06
CA SER A 4 -51.60 39.35 -45.66
C SER A 4 -50.38 38.49 -45.57
N HIS A 5 -49.26 39.05 -45.09
CA HIS A 5 -48.08 38.26 -44.72
C HIS A 5 -48.30 37.76 -43.29
N ARG A 6 -48.50 36.47 -43.14
CA ARG A 6 -48.43 35.79 -41.83
C ARG A 6 -46.97 35.41 -41.54
N LEU A 7 -46.42 36.04 -40.54
CA LEU A 7 -45.12 35.68 -39.94
C LEU A 7 -45.28 34.36 -39.20
N LEU A 8 -44.61 33.37 -39.70
CA LEU A 8 -44.37 32.12 -39.01
C LEU A 8 -43.08 32.25 -38.15
N ALA A 9 -43.21 32.75 -36.94
CA ALA A 9 -42.17 32.84 -35.98
C ALA A 9 -42.60 32.08 -34.71
N GLY A 10 -42.29 30.80 -34.62
CA GLY A 10 -42.69 30.13 -33.40
C GLY A 10 -42.30 28.69 -33.09
N PRO A 11 -41.36 28.02 -33.76
CA PRO A 11 -40.84 26.83 -33.08
C PRO A 11 -39.31 26.77 -32.84
N VAL A 12 -38.56 27.85 -33.16
CA VAL A 12 -37.09 27.79 -33.04
C VAL A 12 -36.61 28.10 -31.62
N LEU A 13 -37.43 28.73 -30.77
CA LEU A 13 -37.00 29.11 -29.40
C LEU A 13 -37.15 28.01 -28.37
N ALA A 14 -37.88 26.94 -28.66
CA ALA A 14 -38.07 25.84 -27.70
C ALA A 14 -36.95 24.77 -27.72
N ALA A 15 -36.14 24.71 -28.78
CA ALA A 15 -35.09 23.72 -28.92
C ALA A 15 -33.76 24.12 -28.27
N ALA A 16 -33.58 25.40 -27.94
CA ALA A 16 -32.32 25.89 -27.35
C ALA A 16 -32.23 25.78 -25.83
N LEU A 17 -33.30 25.39 -25.13
CA LEU A 17 -33.33 25.38 -23.65
C LEU A 17 -33.08 24.01 -23.04
N LEU A 18 -32.85 22.95 -23.85
CA LEU A 18 -32.60 21.60 -23.36
C LEU A 18 -31.10 21.22 -23.28
N ALA A 19 -30.18 22.15 -23.62
CA ALA A 19 -28.75 21.85 -23.69
C ALA A 19 -27.96 22.31 -22.46
N LEU A 20 -28.60 22.72 -21.38
CA LEU A 20 -27.94 23.18 -20.16
C LEU A 20 -28.30 22.32 -18.95
N LEU A 21 -28.23 20.98 -19.11
CA LEU A 21 -28.12 20.10 -17.95
C LEU A 21 -26.64 20.00 -17.61
N PRO A 22 -26.17 20.60 -16.51
CA PRO A 22 -24.84 20.26 -16.00
C PRO A 22 -24.92 18.81 -15.59
N GLY A 23 -24.29 17.93 -16.37
CA GLY A 23 -24.00 16.57 -15.95
C GLY A 23 -23.18 16.68 -14.69
N CYS A 24 -23.75 16.34 -13.53
CA CYS A 24 -22.98 16.04 -12.35
C CYS A 24 -22.08 14.86 -12.69
N ALA A 25 -20.89 15.16 -13.17
CA ALA A 25 -19.79 14.22 -13.12
C ALA A 25 -19.50 14.02 -11.63
N THR A 26 -20.16 13.05 -11.00
CA THR A 26 -19.70 12.48 -9.75
C THR A 26 -18.34 11.87 -10.07
N ASN A 27 -17.29 12.64 -9.87
CA ASN A 27 -15.94 12.10 -9.72
C ASN A 27 -15.95 11.24 -8.47
N VAL A 28 -16.44 10.02 -8.61
CA VAL A 28 -16.20 8.97 -7.66
C VAL A 28 -14.70 8.70 -7.74
N ASN A 29 -14.00 9.39 -6.83
CA ASN A 29 -12.78 8.91 -6.24
C ASN A 29 -11.79 8.35 -7.27
N THR A 30 -11.05 9.23 -7.90
CA THR A 30 -9.72 8.87 -8.36
C THR A 30 -8.97 8.36 -7.15
N VAL A 31 -8.92 7.05 -7.01
CA VAL A 31 -7.83 6.42 -6.27
C VAL A 31 -6.59 7.02 -6.91
N GLU A 32 -5.96 7.98 -6.23
CA GLU A 32 -4.59 8.34 -6.54
C GLU A 32 -3.86 7.01 -6.64
N ARG A 33 -3.48 6.65 -7.85
CA ARG A 33 -2.52 5.57 -8.03
C ARG A 33 -1.34 6.03 -7.23
N ALA A 34 -1.16 5.47 -6.04
CA ALA A 34 0.14 5.46 -5.44
C ALA A 34 1.04 5.02 -6.58
N GLN A 35 1.84 5.94 -7.09
CA GLN A 35 2.80 5.59 -8.13
C GLN A 35 3.58 4.45 -7.52
N SER A 36 3.36 3.27 -8.05
CA SER A 36 4.16 2.10 -7.79
C SER A 36 5.57 2.46 -8.24
N GLN A 37 6.28 3.20 -7.41
CA GLN A 37 7.70 3.39 -7.56
C GLN A 37 8.32 2.03 -7.26
N ALA A 38 8.90 1.50 -8.28
CA ALA A 38 9.64 0.28 -8.38
C ALA A 38 8.79 -0.90 -8.88
N ALA A 39 9.17 -1.37 -10.06
CA ALA A 39 9.09 -2.77 -10.44
C ALA A 39 9.47 -3.63 -9.22
N PRO A 40 8.90 -4.84 -9.05
CA PRO A 40 9.24 -5.72 -7.93
C PRO A 40 10.73 -6.05 -8.02
N HIS A 41 11.56 -5.21 -7.44
CA HIS A 41 12.96 -5.49 -7.25
C HIS A 41 13.04 -6.38 -6.02
N TYR A 42 13.51 -7.59 -6.23
CA TYR A 42 14.02 -8.46 -5.19
C TYR A 42 14.99 -7.63 -4.33
N VAL A 43 14.55 -7.25 -3.14
CA VAL A 43 15.37 -6.47 -2.22
C VAL A 43 16.21 -7.45 -1.43
N SER A 44 17.47 -7.63 -1.85
CA SER A 44 18.50 -8.21 -0.99
C SER A 44 18.89 -7.17 0.07
N ASP A 45 17.99 -6.91 1.00
CA ASP A 45 18.22 -5.97 2.09
C ASP A 45 18.88 -6.72 3.26
N LYS A 46 20.06 -6.26 3.70
CA LYS A 46 20.76 -6.83 4.87
C LYS A 46 19.94 -6.73 6.17
N ARG A 47 18.90 -5.88 6.18
CA ARG A 47 17.96 -5.74 7.29
C ARG A 47 16.92 -6.87 7.36
N VAL A 48 16.85 -7.74 6.34
CA VAL A 48 15.96 -8.91 6.32
C VAL A 48 16.79 -10.15 6.66
N VAL A 49 16.51 -10.76 7.79
CA VAL A 49 17.19 -11.98 8.27
C VAL A 49 16.24 -13.16 8.14
N THR A 50 16.60 -14.11 7.29
CA THR A 50 15.91 -15.39 7.14
C THR A 50 16.94 -16.52 7.13
N ASP A 51 16.54 -17.74 7.48
CA ASP A 51 17.36 -18.90 7.25
C ASP A 51 17.28 -19.38 5.77
N ASN A 52 18.22 -20.23 5.37
CA ASN A 52 18.32 -20.72 4.00
C ASN A 52 17.10 -21.56 3.56
N THR A 53 16.43 -22.23 4.49
CA THR A 53 15.23 -23.03 4.22
C THR A 53 14.05 -22.09 3.95
N LEU A 54 13.88 -21.11 4.81
CA LEU A 54 12.81 -20.15 4.73
C LEU A 54 12.93 -19.24 3.49
N ALA A 55 14.15 -18.86 3.10
CA ALA A 55 14.43 -18.07 1.90
C ALA A 55 13.98 -18.75 0.59
N ARG A 56 13.80 -20.09 0.62
CA ARG A 56 13.26 -20.86 -0.52
C ARG A 56 11.73 -20.97 -0.52
N THR A 57 11.09 -20.52 0.53
CA THR A 57 9.64 -20.64 0.74
C THR A 57 8.93 -19.32 0.78
N ILE A 58 9.55 -18.28 1.32
CA ILE A 58 9.04 -16.92 1.34
C ILE A 58 10.06 -15.94 0.77
N ARG A 59 9.56 -14.80 0.28
CA ARG A 59 10.39 -13.71 -0.24
C ARG A 59 9.83 -12.37 0.22
N VAL A 60 10.71 -11.43 0.53
CA VAL A 60 10.36 -10.02 0.72
C VAL A 60 10.52 -9.31 -0.61
N ASN A 61 9.43 -8.85 -1.18
CA ASN A 61 9.41 -8.19 -2.50
C ASN A 61 9.76 -6.71 -2.40
N SER A 62 9.31 -6.05 -1.34
CA SER A 62 9.57 -4.63 -1.13
C SER A 62 9.54 -4.26 0.35
N ILE A 63 10.25 -3.18 0.68
CA ILE A 63 10.21 -2.54 1.99
C ILE A 63 9.94 -1.06 1.77
N ASN A 64 8.90 -0.55 2.41
CA ASN A 64 8.55 0.87 2.43
C ASN A 64 8.79 1.42 3.83
N GLN A 65 9.33 2.64 3.87
CA GLN A 65 9.62 3.35 5.10
C GLN A 65 8.92 4.70 5.08
N ALA A 66 8.34 5.09 6.20
CA ALA A 66 7.70 6.39 6.40
C ALA A 66 7.91 6.88 7.83
N THR A 67 7.73 8.16 8.05
CA THR A 67 7.63 8.75 9.38
C THR A 67 6.17 9.04 9.68
N VAL A 68 5.70 8.63 10.85
CA VAL A 68 4.32 8.88 11.33
C VAL A 68 4.36 9.62 12.65
N SER A 69 3.29 10.35 12.97
CA SER A 69 3.20 11.18 14.18
C SER A 69 4.39 12.14 14.35
N GLY A 70 4.97 12.58 13.21
CA GLY A 70 6.08 13.53 13.16
C GLY A 70 7.47 12.93 13.39
N GLU A 71 7.61 11.84 14.12
CA GLU A 71 8.92 11.35 14.57
C GLU A 71 9.08 9.81 14.54
N LEU A 72 7.99 9.06 14.51
CA LEU A 72 8.07 7.60 14.65
C LEU A 72 8.30 6.92 13.30
N LEU A 73 9.29 6.04 13.25
CA LEU A 73 9.58 5.22 12.08
C LEU A 73 8.49 4.17 11.86
N LYS A 74 7.91 4.16 10.67
CA LYS A 74 6.96 3.12 10.21
C LYS A 74 7.58 2.34 9.07
N ILE A 75 7.55 1.02 9.19
CA ILE A 75 8.01 0.09 8.16
C ILE A 75 6.85 -0.76 7.68
N GLN A 76 6.81 -0.99 6.37
CA GLN A 76 5.91 -1.93 5.72
C GLN A 76 6.73 -2.81 4.77
N ALA A 77 6.63 -4.12 4.94
CA ALA A 77 7.25 -5.10 4.06
C ALA A 77 6.18 -5.90 3.32
N GLU A 78 6.42 -6.18 2.04
CA GLU A 78 5.59 -7.04 1.23
C GLU A 78 6.23 -8.43 1.17
N VAL A 79 5.51 -9.44 1.66
CA VAL A 79 6.00 -10.81 1.82
C VAL A 79 5.18 -11.74 0.93
N GLU A 80 5.86 -12.55 0.13
CA GLU A 80 5.27 -13.49 -0.82
C GLU A 80 5.59 -14.93 -0.43
N ASN A 81 4.57 -15.80 -0.52
CA ASN A 81 4.75 -17.24 -0.46
C ASN A 81 5.15 -17.79 -1.85
N LEU A 82 6.35 -18.36 -1.96
CA LEU A 82 6.87 -18.93 -3.19
C LEU A 82 6.34 -20.34 -3.49
N LYS A 83 5.54 -20.91 -2.58
CA LYS A 83 4.96 -22.26 -2.70
C LYS A 83 3.47 -22.20 -3.06
N ASN A 84 2.92 -23.33 -3.47
CA ASN A 84 1.50 -23.45 -3.82
C ASN A 84 0.62 -23.82 -2.62
N ASP A 85 1.23 -24.21 -1.51
CA ASP A 85 0.59 -24.61 -0.27
C ASP A 85 0.66 -23.51 0.79
N LEU A 86 -0.19 -23.59 1.80
CA LEU A 86 -0.19 -22.68 2.93
C LEU A 86 1.16 -22.73 3.65
N ARG A 87 1.70 -21.55 3.97
CA ARG A 87 2.89 -21.38 4.80
C ARG A 87 2.57 -20.57 6.04
N THR A 88 2.96 -21.12 7.18
CA THR A 88 2.89 -20.42 8.46
C THR A 88 4.31 -20.14 8.93
N VAL A 89 4.59 -18.87 9.11
CA VAL A 89 5.89 -18.38 9.59
C VAL A 89 5.66 -17.41 10.74
N ARG A 90 6.69 -17.15 11.53
CA ARG A 90 6.68 -16.07 12.50
C ARG A 90 7.65 -14.99 12.09
N TYR A 91 7.32 -13.75 12.41
CA TYR A 91 8.16 -12.59 12.12
C TYR A 91 8.18 -11.62 13.29
N LYS A 92 9.23 -10.79 13.36
CA LYS A 92 9.32 -9.65 14.26
C LYS A 92 10.13 -8.52 13.64
N PHE A 93 9.81 -7.28 14.05
CA PHE A 93 10.66 -6.13 13.81
C PHE A 93 11.47 -5.86 15.06
N GLU A 94 12.78 -5.64 14.92
CA GLU A 94 13.67 -5.12 15.95
C GLU A 94 14.07 -3.71 15.53
N TRP A 95 13.90 -2.75 16.41
CA TRP A 95 14.20 -1.35 16.14
C TRP A 95 15.62 -1.02 16.56
N ILE A 96 16.31 -0.21 15.77
CA ILE A 96 17.72 0.12 15.93
C ILE A 96 17.88 1.63 16.04
N ASP A 97 18.68 2.10 16.98
CA ASP A 97 19.01 3.51 17.13
C ASP A 97 20.20 3.93 16.24
N ARG A 98 20.61 5.20 16.36
CA ARG A 98 21.73 5.77 15.60
C ARG A 98 23.08 5.13 15.89
N ASP A 99 23.24 4.53 17.07
CA ASP A 99 24.47 3.88 17.52
C ASP A 99 24.50 2.39 17.15
N GLY A 100 23.45 1.91 16.47
CA GLY A 100 23.29 0.50 16.08
C GLY A 100 22.81 -0.39 17.22
N MET A 101 22.32 0.20 18.32
CA MET A 101 21.81 -0.54 19.46
C MET A 101 20.31 -0.80 19.32
N ALA A 102 19.87 -1.95 19.85
CA ALA A 102 18.45 -2.31 19.84
C ALA A 102 17.66 -1.38 20.80
N VAL A 103 16.60 -0.77 20.25
CA VAL A 103 15.62 -0.01 21.03
C VAL A 103 14.55 -0.99 21.50
N ASN A 104 14.51 -1.27 22.80
CA ASN A 104 13.52 -2.17 23.37
C ASN A 104 12.10 -1.64 23.19
N SER A 105 11.23 -2.47 22.68
CA SER A 105 9.82 -2.15 22.49
C SER A 105 8.93 -3.29 23.00
N PRO A 106 7.84 -2.98 23.73
CA PRO A 106 6.88 -3.98 24.12
C PRO A 106 6.18 -4.67 22.94
N THR A 107 6.32 -4.11 21.72
CA THR A 107 5.74 -4.68 20.49
C THR A 107 6.70 -5.58 19.71
N ASP A 108 7.92 -5.81 20.21
CA ASP A 108 8.97 -6.61 19.53
C ASP A 108 8.74 -8.12 19.61
N GLY A 109 7.58 -8.55 20.05
CA GLY A 109 7.18 -9.95 20.09
C GLY A 109 7.07 -10.59 18.70
N TRP A 110 7.31 -11.91 18.65
CA TRP A 110 7.04 -12.70 17.46
C TRP A 110 5.55 -12.69 17.13
N LYS A 111 5.25 -12.42 15.86
CA LYS A 111 3.89 -12.46 15.28
C LYS A 111 3.81 -13.60 14.27
N ILE A 112 2.64 -14.24 14.18
CA ILE A 112 2.40 -15.30 13.20
C ILE A 112 1.89 -14.67 11.91
N LEU A 113 2.39 -15.17 10.77
CA LEU A 113 1.96 -14.82 9.43
C LEU A 113 1.56 -16.10 8.70
N ASN A 114 0.30 -16.18 8.28
CA ASN A 114 -0.22 -17.23 7.43
C ASN A 114 -0.30 -16.71 6.00
N LEU A 115 0.33 -17.39 5.07
CA LEU A 115 0.36 -17.07 3.65
C LEU A 115 -0.21 -18.25 2.87
N SER A 116 -1.34 -18.06 2.20
CA SER A 116 -1.89 -19.04 1.25
C SER A 116 -0.90 -19.29 0.12
N GLY A 117 -1.14 -20.32 -0.67
CA GLY A 117 -0.26 -20.60 -1.81
C GLY A 117 -0.16 -19.42 -2.78
N ARG A 118 1.05 -18.97 -3.07
CA ARG A 118 1.35 -17.82 -3.95
C ARG A 118 0.81 -16.48 -3.49
N GLU A 119 0.35 -16.39 -2.26
CA GLU A 119 -0.17 -15.14 -1.70
C GLU A 119 0.96 -14.16 -1.40
N THR A 120 0.64 -12.87 -1.60
CA THR A 120 1.47 -11.74 -1.20
C THR A 120 0.71 -10.93 -0.16
N LEU A 121 1.29 -10.75 1.02
CA LEU A 121 0.73 -9.95 2.11
C LEU A 121 1.68 -8.83 2.52
N ARG A 122 1.09 -7.75 3.04
CA ARG A 122 1.83 -6.64 3.62
C ARG A 122 1.78 -6.70 5.14
N ILE A 123 2.96 -6.76 5.75
CA ILE A 123 3.14 -6.65 7.19
C ILE A 123 3.71 -5.27 7.53
N SER A 124 3.27 -4.67 8.61
CA SER A 124 3.78 -3.37 9.02
C SER A 124 3.96 -3.26 10.52
N SER A 125 4.85 -2.37 10.93
CA SER A 125 5.07 -2.00 12.33
C SER A 125 5.48 -0.54 12.43
N VAL A 126 5.23 0.05 13.59
CA VAL A 126 5.62 1.42 13.92
C VAL A 126 6.50 1.35 15.16
N ALA A 127 7.64 2.04 15.13
CA ALA A 127 8.50 2.20 16.29
C ALA A 127 7.77 2.93 17.41
N VAL A 128 8.02 2.54 18.65
CA VAL A 128 7.40 3.18 19.83
C VAL A 128 8.21 4.37 20.35
N SER A 129 9.39 4.61 19.78
CA SER A 129 10.30 5.66 20.19
C SER A 129 10.90 6.35 18.97
N PRO A 130 11.05 7.69 18.99
CA PRO A 130 11.76 8.43 17.95
C PRO A 130 13.27 8.14 17.93
N ALA A 131 13.82 7.47 18.95
CA ALA A 131 15.21 6.99 18.93
C ALA A 131 15.45 5.92 17.86
N ALA A 132 14.41 5.20 17.44
CA ALA A 132 14.51 4.20 16.39
C ALA A 132 14.65 4.87 15.01
N VAL A 133 15.79 4.70 14.38
CA VAL A 133 16.12 5.25 13.05
C VAL A 133 16.27 4.18 11.98
N ASP A 134 16.39 2.92 12.39
CA ASP A 134 16.51 1.76 11.50
C ASP A 134 15.82 0.54 12.12
N PHE A 135 15.81 -0.59 11.41
CA PHE A 135 15.15 -1.81 11.85
C PHE A 135 15.84 -3.06 11.31
N VAL A 136 15.54 -4.20 11.94
CA VAL A 136 15.82 -5.53 11.41
C VAL A 136 14.50 -6.31 11.40
N LEU A 137 14.12 -6.84 10.23
CA LEU A 137 12.97 -7.73 10.07
C LEU A 137 13.44 -9.18 10.08
N LYS A 138 13.01 -9.94 11.07
CA LYS A 138 13.39 -11.34 11.25
C LYS A 138 12.22 -12.26 10.95
N PHE A 139 12.51 -13.34 10.22
CA PHE A 139 11.58 -14.43 9.97
C PHE A 139 12.14 -15.73 10.57
N SER A 140 11.26 -16.60 11.03
CA SER A 140 11.59 -17.92 11.54
C SER A 140 10.45 -18.89 11.26
N GLU A 141 10.77 -20.16 11.06
CA GLU A 141 9.77 -21.22 11.00
C GLU A 141 9.05 -21.37 12.35
N LEU A 142 7.77 -21.75 12.26
CA LEU A 142 7.03 -22.19 13.44
C LEU A 142 7.47 -23.64 13.72
N LYS A 143 8.20 -23.84 14.83
CA LYS A 143 8.50 -25.19 15.33
C LYS A 143 7.38 -25.68 16.19
#